data_5136adfd7be6c8347ce9d4d9408124c5
#
_entry.id   5136adfd7be6c8347ce9d4d9408124c5
#
_cell.length_a   1.000
_cell.length_b   1.000
_cell.length_c   1.000
_cell.angle_alpha   90.00
_cell.angle_beta   90.00
_cell.angle_gamma   90.00
#
_symmetry.space_group_name_H-M   'P 1'
#
loop_
_entity.id
_entity.type
_entity.pdbx_description
1 polymer ?
#
loop_
_entity_poly.entity_id
_entity_poly.type
_entity_poly.pdbx_seq_one_letter_code
_entity_poly.pdbx_strand_id
1 'polypeptide(L)'
;SYGVNLAFPYELDGEKKQLRVYTTRPDTIMGVTFAAIAAEHPLALRLAKDKPELQAFIDECRKGSVSEADMATMEKKGVPTGFCVKHPLTGADVPVWIGNYVLMTYGEGAVMGVPAHDERDFAFALKYGLPIKQVIGKKGEVFDDKVWHEWYGEKEGTFCVCLLYTSDAAD
;
A
#
# COMPACT_ATOMS: atom_id res chain seq x y z
N SER A 1 -20.05 -3.30 0.41
CA SER A 1 -19.18 -2.54 -0.48
C SER A 1 -18.45 -3.45 -1.45
N TYR A 2 -18.36 -3.04 -2.68
CA TYR A 2 -17.68 -3.80 -3.71
C TYR A 2 -16.18 -3.58 -3.63
N GLY A 3 -15.44 -4.69 -3.63
CA GLY A 3 -14.02 -4.64 -3.81
C GLY A 3 -13.62 -5.14 -5.18
N VAL A 4 -12.45 -4.74 -5.64
CA VAL A 4 -11.87 -5.20 -6.89
C VAL A 4 -10.45 -5.71 -6.63
N ASN A 5 -10.04 -6.65 -7.48
CA ASN A 5 -8.65 -7.10 -7.53
C ASN A 5 -7.92 -6.34 -8.62
N LEU A 6 -6.79 -5.75 -8.26
CA LEU A 6 -5.91 -5.06 -9.18
C LEU A 6 -4.60 -5.84 -9.30
N ALA A 7 -4.05 -5.93 -10.50
CA ALA A 7 -2.85 -6.69 -10.76
C ALA A 7 -1.67 -5.75 -11.02
N PHE A 8 -0.65 -5.83 -10.16
CA PHE A 8 0.59 -5.07 -10.29
C PHE A 8 1.64 -6.01 -10.88
N PRO A 9 2.01 -5.85 -12.15
CA PRO A 9 2.94 -6.77 -12.79
C PRO A 9 4.37 -6.62 -12.28
N TYR A 10 5.11 -7.72 -12.28
CA TYR A 10 6.53 -7.75 -11.98
C TYR A 10 7.19 -8.92 -12.68
N GLU A 11 8.50 -8.87 -12.77
CA GLU A 11 9.30 -9.95 -13.29
C GLU A 11 10.29 -10.39 -12.20
N LEU A 12 10.37 -11.69 -11.96
CA LEU A 12 11.24 -12.28 -10.97
C LEU A 12 11.66 -13.67 -11.42
N ASP A 13 12.95 -13.98 -11.30
CA ASP A 13 13.50 -15.26 -11.72
C ASP A 13 13.21 -15.59 -13.20
N GLY A 14 13.20 -14.55 -14.05
CA GLY A 14 12.91 -14.71 -15.49
C GLY A 14 11.44 -14.95 -15.82
N GLU A 15 10.55 -14.88 -14.83
CA GLU A 15 9.12 -15.09 -15.02
C GLU A 15 8.33 -13.80 -14.82
N LYS A 16 7.35 -13.60 -15.67
CA LYS A 16 6.38 -12.51 -15.54
C LYS A 16 5.26 -12.95 -14.60
N LYS A 17 5.05 -12.18 -13.54
CA LYS A 17 4.07 -12.47 -12.49
C LYS A 17 3.24 -11.23 -12.20
N GLN A 18 2.24 -11.39 -11.37
CA GLN A 18 1.37 -10.31 -10.94
C GLN A 18 1.17 -10.36 -9.44
N LEU A 19 1.33 -9.22 -8.78
CA LEU A 19 0.91 -9.06 -7.40
C LEU A 19 -0.55 -8.60 -7.41
N ARG A 20 -1.43 -9.45 -6.92
CA ARG A 20 -2.86 -9.14 -6.87
C ARG A 20 -3.19 -8.51 -5.55
N VAL A 21 -3.77 -7.31 -5.61
CA VAL A 21 -4.22 -6.59 -4.43
C VAL A 21 -5.73 -6.40 -4.46
N TYR A 22 -6.35 -6.54 -3.30
CA TYR A 22 -7.77 -6.29 -3.14
C TYR A 22 -7.96 -4.89 -2.57
N THR A 23 -8.90 -4.13 -3.14
CA THR A 23 -9.23 -2.79 -2.64
C THR A 23 -10.71 -2.49 -2.79
N THR A 24 -11.26 -1.74 -1.84
CA THR A 24 -12.61 -1.17 -1.93
C THR A 24 -12.59 0.25 -2.48
N ARG A 25 -11.39 0.80 -2.74
CA ARG A 25 -11.19 2.17 -3.22
C ARG A 25 -10.35 2.20 -4.49
N PRO A 26 -10.82 1.57 -5.60
CA PRO A 26 -10.06 1.59 -6.86
C PRO A 26 -9.92 3.01 -7.44
N ASP A 27 -10.78 3.93 -7.05
CA ASP A 27 -10.73 5.34 -7.44
C ASP A 27 -9.44 6.04 -6.98
N THR A 28 -8.75 5.50 -5.98
CA THR A 28 -7.52 6.09 -5.44
C THR A 28 -6.25 5.47 -6.02
N ILE A 29 -6.35 4.66 -7.08
CA ILE A 29 -5.21 3.92 -7.67
C ILE A 29 -4.04 4.84 -8.05
N MET A 30 -4.30 6.06 -8.46
CA MET A 30 -3.24 7.00 -8.83
C MET A 30 -2.49 7.57 -7.61
N GLY A 31 -3.01 7.35 -6.40
CA GLY A 31 -2.37 7.75 -5.14
C GLY A 31 -1.54 6.65 -4.48
N VAL A 32 -1.38 5.51 -5.15
CA VAL A 32 -0.57 4.41 -4.63
C VAL A 32 0.90 4.82 -4.57
N THR A 33 1.50 4.71 -3.40
CA THR A 33 2.93 5.00 -3.21
C THR A 33 3.73 3.80 -2.72
N PHE A 34 3.06 2.73 -2.29
CA PHE A 34 3.69 1.46 -1.92
C PHE A 34 2.67 0.34 -1.98
N ALA A 35 3.14 -0.89 -1.93
CA ALA A 35 2.31 -2.08 -1.73
C ALA A 35 2.79 -2.79 -0.47
N ALA A 36 1.88 -3.37 0.30
CA ALA A 36 2.24 -4.14 1.49
C ALA A 36 1.74 -5.57 1.33
N ILE A 37 2.58 -6.52 1.67
CA ILE A 37 2.26 -7.95 1.59
C ILE A 37 2.38 -8.61 2.97
N ALA A 38 1.62 -9.68 3.16
CA ALA A 38 1.67 -10.47 4.37
C ALA A 38 3.01 -11.20 4.50
N ALA A 39 3.40 -11.48 5.73
CA ALA A 39 4.65 -12.20 6.01
C ALA A 39 4.71 -13.59 5.35
N GLU A 40 3.56 -14.25 5.21
CA GLU A 40 3.47 -15.58 4.59
C GLU A 40 3.20 -15.52 3.08
N HIS A 41 3.12 -14.33 2.50
CA HIS A 41 2.90 -14.19 1.06
C HIS A 41 4.05 -14.85 0.29
N PRO A 42 3.77 -15.58 -0.80
CA PRO A 42 4.83 -16.24 -1.60
C PRO A 42 5.94 -15.30 -2.04
N LEU A 43 5.61 -14.06 -2.41
CA LEU A 43 6.62 -13.06 -2.78
C LEU A 43 7.51 -12.69 -1.60
N ALA A 44 6.95 -12.54 -0.40
CA ALA A 44 7.73 -12.25 0.81
C ALA A 44 8.73 -13.38 1.10
N LEU A 45 8.26 -14.61 1.04
CA LEU A 45 9.09 -15.80 1.29
C LEU A 45 10.22 -15.91 0.24
N ARG A 46 9.90 -15.61 -1.03
CA ARG A 46 10.91 -15.65 -2.08
C ARG A 46 11.98 -14.58 -1.89
N LEU A 47 11.57 -13.34 -1.61
CA LEU A 47 12.52 -12.24 -1.42
C LEU A 47 13.38 -12.42 -0.17
N ALA A 48 12.85 -13.09 0.85
CA ALA A 48 13.58 -13.33 2.09
C ALA A 48 14.73 -14.33 1.94
N LYS A 49 14.75 -15.15 0.89
CA LYS A 49 15.81 -16.14 0.67
C LYS A 49 17.20 -15.51 0.61
N ASP A 50 17.29 -14.32 0.03
CA ASP A 50 18.57 -13.63 -0.16
C ASP A 50 18.77 -12.47 0.83
N LYS A 51 17.83 -12.26 1.75
CA LYS A 51 17.84 -11.13 2.69
C LYS A 51 17.47 -11.58 4.09
N PRO A 52 18.49 -11.85 4.96
CA PRO A 52 18.25 -12.29 6.33
C PRO A 52 17.35 -11.36 7.15
N GLU A 53 17.42 -10.05 6.91
CA GLU A 53 16.59 -9.07 7.61
C GLU A 53 15.09 -9.25 7.30
N LEU A 54 14.76 -9.67 6.08
CA LEU A 54 13.37 -9.97 5.72
C LEU A 54 12.90 -11.25 6.40
N GLN A 55 13.74 -12.26 6.43
CA GLN A 55 13.42 -13.52 7.11
C GLN A 55 13.20 -13.29 8.60
N ALA A 56 14.04 -12.46 9.22
CA ALA A 56 13.90 -12.14 10.65
C ALA A 56 12.56 -11.46 10.93
N PHE A 57 12.14 -10.53 10.08
CA PHE A 57 10.85 -9.86 10.23
C PHE A 57 9.68 -10.83 10.02
N ILE A 58 9.78 -11.72 9.04
CA ILE A 58 8.76 -12.75 8.80
C ILE A 58 8.62 -13.65 10.03
N ASP A 59 9.74 -14.07 10.62
CA ASP A 59 9.75 -14.90 11.82
C ASP A 59 9.12 -14.18 13.02
N GLU A 60 9.40 -12.89 13.16
CA GLU A 60 8.78 -12.04 14.20
C GLU A 60 7.27 -12.01 14.04
N CYS A 61 6.78 -11.80 12.81
CA CYS A 61 5.34 -11.77 12.51
C CYS A 61 4.66 -13.11 12.85
N ARG A 62 5.35 -14.22 12.57
CA ARG A 62 4.80 -15.56 12.82
C ARG A 62 4.71 -15.91 14.31
N LYS A 63 5.63 -15.40 15.12
CA LYS A 63 5.62 -15.63 16.58
C LYS A 63 4.48 -14.93 17.28
N GLY A 64 4.07 -13.77 16.75
CA GLY A 64 2.92 -13.06 17.25
C GLY A 64 1.66 -13.53 16.53
N SER A 65 1.09 -14.69 16.90
CA SER A 65 -0.21 -15.09 16.36
C SER A 65 -1.28 -14.14 16.90
N VAL A 66 -1.63 -13.16 16.06
CA VAL A 66 -2.49 -12.08 16.46
C VAL A 66 -3.89 -12.34 15.88
N SER A 67 -4.92 -12.29 16.72
CA SER A 67 -6.31 -12.35 16.26
C SER A 67 -6.63 -11.07 15.46
N GLU A 68 -7.67 -11.11 14.63
CA GLU A 68 -8.13 -9.93 13.89
C GLU A 68 -8.44 -8.75 14.82
N ALA A 69 -8.94 -9.03 16.02
CA ALA A 69 -9.22 -8.02 17.03
C ALA A 69 -7.94 -7.34 17.54
N ASP A 70 -6.88 -8.11 17.73
CA ASP A 70 -5.59 -7.58 18.16
C ASP A 70 -4.92 -6.75 17.07
N MET A 71 -5.16 -7.07 15.80
CA MET A 71 -4.60 -6.32 14.68
C MET A 71 -5.12 -4.88 14.60
N ALA A 72 -6.34 -4.63 15.06
CA ALA A 72 -6.93 -3.29 15.03
C ALA A 72 -6.19 -2.31 15.97
N THR A 73 -5.63 -2.82 17.08
CA THR A 73 -4.96 -2.01 18.11
C THR A 73 -3.43 -2.13 18.07
N MET A 74 -2.90 -3.08 17.31
CA MET A 74 -1.47 -3.34 17.22
C MET A 74 -0.74 -2.23 16.47
N GLU A 75 0.46 -1.89 16.94
CA GLU A 75 1.34 -1.00 16.21
C GLU A 75 1.68 -1.60 14.84
N LYS A 76 1.43 -0.84 13.77
CA LYS A 76 1.73 -1.28 12.42
C LYS A 76 3.21 -1.13 12.13
N LYS A 77 3.85 -2.25 11.83
CA LYS A 77 5.26 -2.33 11.50
C LYS A 77 5.45 -2.94 10.12
N GLY A 78 6.50 -2.54 9.46
CA GLY A 78 6.85 -3.10 8.18
C GLY A 78 8.33 -2.96 7.88
N VAL A 79 8.78 -3.70 6.88
CA VAL A 79 10.14 -3.60 6.37
C VAL A 79 10.10 -3.48 4.85
N PRO A 80 10.96 -2.63 4.26
CA PRO A 80 11.06 -2.56 2.80
C PRO A 80 11.77 -3.80 2.28
N THR A 81 11.27 -4.33 1.15
CA THR A 81 11.89 -5.50 0.52
C THR A 81 13.04 -5.13 -0.43
N GLY A 82 13.10 -3.87 -0.85
CA GLY A 82 14.01 -3.46 -1.91
C GLY A 82 13.54 -3.86 -3.30
N PHE A 83 12.39 -4.51 -3.41
CA PHE A 83 11.80 -4.95 -4.66
C PHE A 83 10.61 -4.06 -5.03
N CYS A 84 10.41 -3.81 -6.33
CA CYS A 84 9.28 -3.03 -6.82
C CYS A 84 8.42 -3.85 -7.77
N VAL A 85 7.11 -3.61 -7.73
CA VAL A 85 6.17 -4.04 -8.76
C VAL A 85 5.82 -2.83 -9.62
N LYS A 86 5.15 -3.06 -10.75
CA LYS A 86 4.77 -1.96 -11.65
C LYS A 86 3.33 -1.53 -11.40
N HIS A 87 3.13 -0.23 -11.42
CA HIS A 87 1.78 0.33 -11.36
C HIS A 87 0.99 -0.11 -12.61
N PRO A 88 -0.23 -0.63 -12.46
CA PRO A 88 -0.96 -1.20 -13.60
C PRO A 88 -1.34 -0.19 -14.68
N LEU A 89 -1.46 1.10 -14.35
CA LEU A 89 -1.85 2.13 -15.30
C LEU A 89 -0.67 2.96 -15.80
N THR A 90 0.28 3.27 -14.95
CA THR A 90 1.40 4.17 -15.29
C THR A 90 2.69 3.44 -15.62
N GLY A 91 2.83 2.19 -15.18
CA GLY A 91 4.08 1.44 -15.30
C GLY A 91 5.18 1.89 -14.34
N ALA A 92 4.89 2.84 -13.46
CA ALA A 92 5.85 3.33 -12.48
C ALA A 92 6.20 2.26 -11.46
N ASP A 93 7.39 2.34 -10.89
CA ASP A 93 7.81 1.43 -9.83
C ASP A 93 7.05 1.71 -8.54
N VAL A 94 6.52 0.65 -7.94
CA VAL A 94 5.81 0.71 -6.66
C VAL A 94 6.59 -0.18 -5.68
N PRO A 95 7.22 0.39 -4.64
CA PRO A 95 8.00 -0.40 -3.70
C PRO A 95 7.10 -1.33 -2.88
N VAL A 96 7.60 -2.55 -2.64
CA VAL A 96 6.90 -3.57 -1.88
C VAL A 96 7.47 -3.64 -0.47
N TRP A 97 6.58 -3.60 0.52
CA TRP A 97 6.88 -3.75 1.94
C TRP A 97 6.24 -5.01 2.48
N ILE A 98 6.86 -5.63 3.46
CA ILE A 98 6.20 -6.69 4.25
C ILE A 98 5.64 -5.99 5.48
N GLY A 99 4.33 -6.13 5.71
CA GLY A 99 3.66 -5.50 6.83
C GLY A 99 3.09 -6.53 7.80
N ASN A 100 3.19 -6.24 9.10
CA ASN A 100 2.63 -7.13 10.13
C ASN A 100 1.09 -7.05 10.22
N TYR A 101 0.49 -6.12 9.50
CA TYR A 101 -0.95 -5.85 9.55
C TYR A 101 -1.70 -6.38 8.33
N VAL A 102 -1.02 -7.05 7.40
CA VAL A 102 -1.64 -7.64 6.21
C VAL A 102 -1.89 -9.12 6.44
N LEU A 103 -3.16 -9.53 6.24
CA LEU A 103 -3.57 -10.92 6.43
C LEU A 103 -3.63 -11.66 5.10
N MET A 104 -3.16 -12.91 5.07
CA MET A 104 -3.30 -13.77 3.89
C MET A 104 -4.76 -14.06 3.54
N THR A 105 -5.65 -13.99 4.53
CA THR A 105 -7.09 -14.22 4.33
C THR A 105 -7.82 -13.02 3.75
N TYR A 106 -7.18 -11.85 3.70
CA TYR A 106 -7.75 -10.66 3.08
C TYR A 106 -7.25 -10.54 1.64
N GLY A 107 -8.16 -10.74 0.71
CA GLY A 107 -7.78 -10.83 -0.70
C GLY A 107 -6.80 -11.98 -0.89
N GLU A 108 -5.64 -11.68 -1.45
CA GLU A 108 -4.56 -12.65 -1.65
C GLU A 108 -3.32 -12.30 -0.82
N GLY A 109 -3.52 -11.62 0.30
CA GLY A 109 -2.42 -11.27 1.20
C GLY A 109 -1.59 -10.08 0.73
N ALA A 110 -2.17 -9.20 -0.07
CA ALA A 110 -1.51 -7.99 -0.54
C ALA A 110 -2.51 -6.83 -0.61
N VAL A 111 -2.04 -5.65 -0.25
CA VAL A 111 -2.83 -4.42 -0.31
C VAL A 111 -2.02 -3.32 -0.97
N MET A 112 -2.70 -2.40 -1.65
CA MET A 112 -2.05 -1.19 -2.12
C MET A 112 -2.08 -0.14 -1.01
N GLY A 113 -0.99 0.60 -0.87
CA GLY A 113 -0.87 1.70 0.08
C GLY A 113 -1.22 3.02 -0.58
N VAL A 114 -2.23 3.70 -0.03
CA VAL A 114 -2.68 5.02 -0.49
C VAL A 114 -2.68 5.96 0.70
N PRO A 115 -1.51 6.46 1.10
CA PRO A 115 -1.37 7.24 2.34
C PRO A 115 -2.24 8.48 2.41
N ALA A 116 -2.50 9.13 1.29
CA ALA A 116 -3.29 10.35 1.30
C ALA A 116 -4.77 10.12 1.63
N HIS A 117 -5.29 8.91 1.42
CA HIS A 117 -6.72 8.63 1.50
C HIS A 117 -7.09 7.41 2.35
N ASP A 118 -6.15 6.88 3.11
CA ASP A 118 -6.36 5.81 4.09
C ASP A 118 -5.59 6.16 5.36
N GLU A 119 -6.29 6.22 6.49
CA GLU A 119 -5.70 6.66 7.76
C GLU A 119 -4.56 5.76 8.23
N ARG A 120 -4.68 4.44 8.03
CA ARG A 120 -3.64 3.49 8.42
C ARG A 120 -2.40 3.66 7.57
N ASP A 121 -2.58 3.84 6.27
CA ASP A 121 -1.49 4.07 5.32
C ASP A 121 -0.83 5.42 5.58
N PHE A 122 -1.61 6.43 5.96
CA PHE A 122 -1.12 7.75 6.31
C PHE A 122 -0.15 7.67 7.50
N ALA A 123 -0.57 6.99 8.58
CA ALA A 123 0.26 6.80 9.76
C ALA A 123 1.53 5.99 9.45
N PHE A 124 1.39 4.95 8.63
CA PHE A 124 2.51 4.12 8.19
C PHE A 124 3.51 4.94 7.36
N ALA A 125 3.02 5.75 6.44
CA ALA A 125 3.84 6.61 5.61
C ALA A 125 4.60 7.66 6.42
N LEU A 126 3.96 8.28 7.42
CA LEU A 126 4.64 9.21 8.32
C LEU A 126 5.74 8.51 9.12
N LYS A 127 5.46 7.31 9.61
CA LYS A 127 6.42 6.53 10.40
C LYS A 127 7.67 6.17 9.61
N TYR A 128 7.51 5.77 8.35
CA TYR A 128 8.61 5.26 7.53
C TYR A 128 9.09 6.23 6.44
N GLY A 129 8.55 7.45 6.42
CA GLY A 129 8.98 8.46 5.45
C GLY A 129 8.56 8.15 4.02
N LEU A 130 7.42 7.49 3.82
CA LEU A 130 6.92 7.15 2.49
C LEU A 130 6.17 8.34 1.88
N PRO A 131 6.16 8.46 0.54
CA PRO A 131 5.44 9.55 -0.12
C PRO A 131 3.93 9.50 0.14
N ILE A 132 3.33 10.66 0.32
CA ILE A 132 1.89 10.85 0.48
C ILE A 132 1.41 11.68 -0.70
N LYS A 133 0.68 11.05 -1.60
CA LYS A 133 0.25 11.66 -2.87
C LYS A 133 -1.26 11.86 -2.88
N GLN A 134 -1.69 13.11 -2.79
CA GLN A 134 -3.10 13.47 -2.88
C GLN A 134 -3.63 13.23 -4.29
N VAL A 135 -4.75 12.52 -4.40
CA VAL A 135 -5.47 12.32 -5.66
C VAL A 135 -6.97 12.61 -5.53
N ILE A 136 -7.44 12.84 -4.30
CA ILE A 136 -8.83 13.21 -4.02
C ILE A 136 -8.81 14.56 -3.32
N GLY A 137 -9.63 15.47 -3.77
CA GLY A 137 -9.82 16.78 -3.15
C GLY A 137 -11.25 16.98 -2.69
N LYS A 138 -11.46 17.94 -1.80
CA LYS A 138 -12.79 18.36 -1.34
C LYS A 138 -12.88 19.88 -1.44
N LYS A 139 -13.96 20.35 -2.02
CA LYS A 139 -14.16 21.80 -2.24
C LYS A 139 -14.08 22.55 -0.90
N GLY A 140 -13.26 23.60 -0.86
CA GLY A 140 -13.08 24.44 0.30
C GLY A 140 -12.11 23.88 1.34
N GLU A 141 -11.53 22.70 1.11
CA GLU A 141 -10.58 22.08 2.01
C GLU A 141 -9.17 22.06 1.42
N VAL A 142 -8.18 22.18 2.28
CA VAL A 142 -6.76 22.13 1.92
C VAL A 142 -6.14 20.86 2.50
N PHE A 143 -5.44 20.10 1.64
CA PHE A 143 -4.77 18.88 2.06
C PHE A 143 -3.44 19.22 2.75
N ASP A 144 -3.21 18.59 3.92
CA ASP A 144 -1.95 18.66 4.68
C ASP A 144 -1.40 17.25 4.82
N ASP A 145 -0.21 17.01 4.30
CA ASP A 145 0.43 15.70 4.33
C ASP A 145 1.09 15.35 5.68
N LYS A 146 0.88 16.19 6.70
CA LYS A 146 1.45 15.99 8.03
C LYS A 146 0.43 15.63 9.08
N VAL A 147 -0.84 15.96 8.86
CA VAL A 147 -1.92 15.76 9.82
C VAL A 147 -3.12 15.15 9.11
N TRP A 148 -3.59 14.01 9.62
CA TRP A 148 -4.77 13.35 9.07
C TRP A 148 -6.04 14.15 9.37
N HIS A 149 -6.89 14.29 8.36
CA HIS A 149 -8.24 14.82 8.48
C HIS A 149 -9.24 13.80 7.93
N GLU A 150 -10.39 13.69 8.58
CA GLU A 150 -11.39 12.67 8.24
C GLU A 150 -11.84 12.70 6.78
N TRP A 151 -11.90 13.90 6.17
CA TRP A 151 -12.34 14.01 4.79
C TRP A 151 -11.37 13.34 3.79
N TYR A 152 -10.12 13.10 4.17
CA TYR A 152 -9.13 12.43 3.31
C TYR A 152 -9.60 11.04 2.88
N GLY A 153 -10.34 10.36 3.77
CA GLY A 153 -10.88 9.03 3.52
C GLY A 153 -12.30 9.02 2.96
N GLU A 154 -12.92 10.18 2.78
CA GLU A 154 -14.29 10.27 2.28
C GLU A 154 -14.37 10.02 0.78
N LYS A 155 -15.49 9.43 0.35
CA LYS A 155 -15.76 9.14 -1.05
C LYS A 155 -16.75 10.13 -1.64
N GLU A 156 -17.73 10.55 -0.86
CA GLU A 156 -18.78 11.48 -1.28
C GLU A 156 -18.34 12.93 -1.14
N GLY A 157 -18.78 13.78 -2.05
CA GLY A 157 -18.46 15.20 -2.03
C GLY A 157 -17.03 15.54 -2.36
N THR A 158 -16.29 14.61 -2.98
CA THR A 158 -14.89 14.76 -3.33
C THR A 158 -14.72 14.73 -4.86
N PHE A 159 -13.55 15.13 -5.31
CA PHE A 159 -13.19 15.11 -6.73
C PHE A 159 -11.75 14.64 -6.93
N CYS A 160 -11.45 14.13 -8.12
CA CYS A 160 -10.11 13.67 -8.47
C CYS A 160 -9.21 14.86 -8.85
N VAL A 161 -8.03 14.96 -8.24
CA VAL A 161 -7.05 16.01 -8.51
C VAL A 161 -5.87 15.53 -9.36
N CYS A 162 -5.79 14.23 -9.66
CA CYS A 162 -4.63 13.65 -10.33
C CYS A 162 -4.38 14.23 -11.74
N LEU A 163 -5.43 14.61 -12.46
CA LEU A 163 -5.31 15.17 -13.80
C LEU A 163 -4.72 16.58 -13.80
N LEU A 164 -5.04 17.36 -12.78
CA LEU A 164 -4.48 18.71 -12.64
C LEU A 164 -2.99 18.67 -12.35
N TYR A 165 -2.58 17.67 -11.58
CA TYR A 165 -1.19 17.49 -11.21
C TYR A 165 -0.31 17.08 -12.39
N THR A 166 -0.83 16.25 -13.29
CA THR A 166 -0.09 15.83 -14.48
C THR A 166 0.13 16.95 -15.48
N SER A 167 -0.77 17.92 -15.59
CA SER A 167 -0.59 19.06 -16.49
C SER A 167 0.49 20.01 -15.98
N ASP A 168 0.63 20.18 -14.68
CA ASP A 168 1.68 21.03 -14.09
C ASP A 168 3.07 20.40 -14.22
N ALA A 169 3.15 19.09 -14.21
CA ALA A 169 4.42 18.38 -14.36
C ALA A 169 4.95 18.40 -15.80
N ALA A 170 4.12 18.71 -16.79
CA ALA A 170 4.51 18.81 -18.19
C ALA A 170 5.13 20.17 -18.57
N ASP A 171 4.99 21.16 -17.69
CA ASP A 171 5.55 22.49 -17.86
C ASP A 171 6.90 22.63 -17.15
#